data_dc50ea8d52d295ae550c46d3e3bb2be1
#
_entry.id   dc50ea8d52d295ae550c46d3e3bb2be1
#
_cell.length_a   1.000
_cell.length_b   1.000
_cell.length_c   1.000
_cell.angle_alpha   90.00
_cell.angle_beta   90.00
_cell.angle_gamma   90.00
#
_symmetry.space_group_name_H-M   'P 1'
#
loop_
_entity.id
_entity.type
_entity.pdbx_description
1 polymer ?
#
loop_
_entity_poly.entity_id
_entity_poly.type
_entity_poly.pdbx_seq_one_letter_code
_entity_poly.pdbx_strand_id
1 'polypeptide(L)'
;MQPVDQPFPGLSGLRVIVTGGTRGIGAGIAQGFLGSGAQVLVCARNEPASPPAADGRTAAFIIADVRDPEQARRVIATGADRFGGVDVVISNAGGSPPVAAATASPRFHAKVIELNLIAPLHVAQAANAVMQEQPEGGSIIMIGSVSGTRPSPGTAAYGAAKAGLHHLVTSLAIEWGPKVRVNTVVPGFVATDASLPHYGDAGAAAAVAVGVPLGRMATPQDVADACQFLASPRASYISGASLTLHGGGEPPAFLSASTPS
;
A
#
# COMPACT_ATOMS: atom_id res chain seq x y z
N MET A 1 22.43 -17.08 -9.56
CA MET A 1 21.52 -15.92 -9.66
C MET A 1 22.36 -14.70 -9.31
N GLN A 2 22.67 -13.84 -10.26
CA GLN A 2 23.45 -12.61 -9.96
C GLN A 2 22.59 -11.72 -9.05
N PRO A 3 23.19 -10.99 -8.09
CA PRO A 3 22.44 -10.03 -7.29
C PRO A 3 21.86 -8.96 -8.22
N VAL A 4 20.57 -8.67 -8.01
CA VAL A 4 19.87 -7.56 -8.69
C VAL A 4 20.32 -6.27 -7.99
N ASP A 5 21.55 -5.85 -8.30
CA ASP A 5 22.22 -4.73 -7.62
C ASP A 5 22.01 -3.38 -8.35
N GLN A 6 20.94 -3.26 -9.16
CA GLN A 6 20.58 -1.99 -9.77
C GLN A 6 19.15 -1.60 -9.42
N PRO A 7 18.97 -0.43 -8.80
CA PRO A 7 17.63 0.12 -8.57
C PRO A 7 16.86 0.18 -9.90
N PHE A 8 15.54 0.06 -9.85
CA PHE A 8 14.70 0.23 -11.04
C PHE A 8 15.07 1.54 -11.73
N PRO A 9 15.37 1.54 -13.05
CA PRO A 9 15.76 2.75 -13.73
C PRO A 9 14.65 3.80 -13.66
N GLY A 10 15.04 5.07 -13.44
CA GLY A 10 14.11 6.20 -13.38
C GLY A 10 13.46 6.42 -12.03
N LEU A 11 13.94 5.79 -10.94
CA LEU A 11 13.42 6.05 -9.58
C LEU A 11 14.25 7.08 -8.82
N SER A 12 15.52 7.25 -9.19
CA SER A 12 16.39 8.25 -8.56
C SER A 12 15.85 9.66 -8.78
N GLY A 13 15.79 10.42 -7.69
CA GLY A 13 15.29 11.80 -7.69
C GLY A 13 13.75 11.93 -7.65
N LEU A 14 12.97 10.84 -7.75
CA LEU A 14 11.52 10.90 -7.65
C LEU A 14 11.08 11.46 -6.29
N ARG A 15 10.01 12.24 -6.31
CA ARG A 15 9.36 12.88 -5.17
C ARG A 15 8.17 12.02 -4.73
N VAL A 16 8.35 11.28 -3.64
CA VAL A 16 7.45 10.20 -3.21
C VAL A 16 6.79 10.53 -1.89
N ILE A 17 5.48 10.33 -1.79
CA ILE A 17 4.73 10.46 -0.53
C ILE A 17 4.14 9.09 -0.18
N VAL A 18 4.36 8.63 1.07
CA VAL A 18 3.80 7.35 1.57
C VAL A 18 2.95 7.60 2.80
N THR A 19 1.64 7.37 2.70
CA THR A 19 0.76 7.48 3.86
C THR A 19 0.86 6.24 4.76
N GLY A 20 0.85 6.43 6.09
CA GLY A 20 1.11 5.32 7.01
C GLY A 20 2.53 4.75 6.85
N GLY A 21 3.49 5.58 6.45
CA GLY A 21 4.84 5.17 6.04
C GLY A 21 5.82 4.92 7.18
N THR A 22 5.40 4.94 8.44
CA THR A 22 6.32 4.88 9.60
C THR A 22 6.56 3.48 10.13
N ARG A 23 5.81 2.46 9.68
CA ARG A 23 5.94 1.06 10.13
C ARG A 23 5.41 0.07 9.10
N GLY A 24 5.75 -1.21 9.30
CA GLY A 24 5.23 -2.32 8.48
C GLY A 24 5.44 -2.12 6.99
N ILE A 25 4.41 -2.39 6.19
CA ILE A 25 4.46 -2.28 4.72
C ILE A 25 4.87 -0.87 4.28
N GLY A 26 4.28 0.17 4.87
CA GLY A 26 4.57 1.55 4.49
C GLY A 26 6.02 1.95 4.75
N ALA A 27 6.62 1.50 5.85
CA ALA A 27 8.03 1.75 6.13
C ALA A 27 8.95 1.02 5.13
N GLY A 28 8.63 -0.24 4.79
CA GLY A 28 9.38 -0.97 3.76
C GLY A 28 9.29 -0.30 2.39
N ILE A 29 8.11 0.20 2.01
CA ILE A 29 7.95 0.96 0.77
C ILE A 29 8.81 2.24 0.82
N ALA A 30 8.75 3.01 1.91
CA ALA A 30 9.56 4.21 2.07
C ALA A 30 11.06 3.91 1.98
N GLN A 31 11.53 2.85 2.64
CA GLN A 31 12.92 2.39 2.59
C GLN A 31 13.34 1.97 1.18
N GLY A 32 12.49 1.21 0.46
CA GLY A 32 12.75 0.82 -0.92
C GLY A 32 12.96 2.04 -1.84
N PHE A 33 12.07 3.04 -1.77
CA PHE A 33 12.23 4.27 -2.57
C PHE A 33 13.45 5.09 -2.15
N LEU A 34 13.76 5.21 -0.85
CA LEU A 34 14.99 5.87 -0.38
C LEU A 34 16.24 5.18 -0.92
N GLY A 35 16.28 3.83 -0.87
CA GLY A 35 17.37 3.03 -1.41
C GLY A 35 17.56 3.20 -2.92
N SER A 36 16.48 3.50 -3.66
CA SER A 36 16.55 3.83 -5.08
C SER A 36 16.90 5.30 -5.38
N GLY A 37 17.22 6.10 -4.36
CA GLY A 37 17.62 7.50 -4.53
C GLY A 37 16.49 8.51 -4.59
N ALA A 38 15.25 8.12 -4.29
CA ALA A 38 14.11 9.02 -4.24
C ALA A 38 14.13 9.93 -2.99
N GLN A 39 13.41 11.04 -3.05
CA GLN A 39 13.07 11.88 -1.91
C GLN A 39 11.72 11.41 -1.37
N VAL A 40 11.64 11.10 -0.07
CA VAL A 40 10.45 10.49 0.51
C VAL A 40 9.89 11.33 1.66
N LEU A 41 8.60 11.64 1.61
CA LEU A 41 7.82 12.14 2.74
C LEU A 41 6.89 11.02 3.24
N VAL A 42 6.90 10.76 4.53
CA VAL A 42 5.94 9.84 5.16
C VAL A 42 5.03 10.59 6.12
N CYS A 43 3.81 10.10 6.30
CA CYS A 43 2.93 10.60 7.35
C CYS A 43 2.36 9.47 8.22
N ALA A 44 2.07 9.82 9.47
CA ALA A 44 1.35 8.97 10.41
C ALA A 44 0.67 9.86 11.47
N ARG A 45 -0.26 9.28 12.25
CA ARG A 45 -0.96 10.00 13.34
C ARG A 45 -0.04 10.34 14.52
N ASN A 46 0.99 9.53 14.73
CA ASN A 46 1.96 9.70 15.81
C ASN A 46 3.36 9.76 15.21
N GLU A 47 4.22 10.57 15.83
CA GLU A 47 5.62 10.64 15.47
C GLU A 47 6.32 9.30 15.75
N PRO A 48 7.08 8.75 14.79
CA PRO A 48 7.86 7.55 15.02
C PRO A 48 9.11 7.86 15.85
N ALA A 49 9.63 6.86 16.57
CA ALA A 49 10.91 7.00 17.27
C ALA A 49 12.06 7.36 16.30
N SER A 50 12.01 6.84 15.07
CA SER A 50 12.86 7.24 13.96
C SER A 50 12.10 7.10 12.63
N PRO A 51 12.17 8.08 11.72
CA PRO A 51 11.64 7.92 10.38
C PRO A 51 12.37 6.81 9.60
N PRO A 52 11.73 6.19 8.58
CA PRO A 52 12.39 5.22 7.71
C PRO A 52 13.65 5.81 7.08
N ALA A 53 14.70 5.00 7.00
CA ALA A 53 15.97 5.37 6.40
C ALA A 53 16.55 4.19 5.59
N ALA A 54 17.26 4.50 4.50
CA ALA A 54 18.02 3.57 3.69
C ALA A 54 19.13 4.31 2.95
N ASP A 55 20.30 3.68 2.79
CA ASP A 55 21.43 4.17 2.01
C ASP A 55 21.84 5.63 2.34
N GLY A 56 21.90 5.95 3.64
CA GLY A 56 22.24 7.28 4.14
C GLY A 56 21.17 8.36 3.93
N ARG A 57 19.99 8.01 3.41
CA ARG A 57 18.84 8.89 3.26
C ARG A 57 17.78 8.60 4.31
N THR A 58 17.11 9.64 4.77
CA THR A 58 16.02 9.53 5.77
C THR A 58 14.77 10.21 5.22
N ALA A 59 13.62 9.55 5.39
CA ALA A 59 12.34 10.13 5.00
C ALA A 59 12.03 11.38 5.83
N ALA A 60 11.50 12.41 5.18
CA ALA A 60 10.83 13.50 5.90
C ALA A 60 9.54 12.96 6.53
N PHE A 61 9.11 13.58 7.64
CA PHE A 61 7.93 13.14 8.37
C PHE A 61 6.98 14.31 8.66
N ILE A 62 5.67 14.01 8.61
CA ILE A 62 4.60 14.94 9.03
C ILE A 62 3.51 14.17 9.79
N ILE A 63 3.04 14.74 10.90
CA ILE A 63 1.89 14.19 11.64
C ILE A 63 0.62 14.51 10.86
N ALA A 64 -0.15 13.45 10.50
CA ALA A 64 -1.45 13.61 9.85
C ALA A 64 -2.36 12.38 10.04
N ASP A 65 -3.65 12.64 10.14
CA ASP A 65 -4.71 11.63 9.98
C ASP A 65 -5.37 11.83 8.61
N VAL A 66 -5.08 10.95 7.68
CA VAL A 66 -5.57 11.02 6.28
C VAL A 66 -7.08 10.78 6.12
N ARG A 67 -7.79 10.45 7.21
CA ARG A 67 -9.27 10.43 7.22
C ARG A 67 -9.83 11.85 7.14
N ASP A 68 -9.09 12.81 7.65
CA ASP A 68 -9.41 14.23 7.52
C ASP A 68 -8.92 14.74 6.16
N PRO A 69 -9.82 15.21 5.27
CA PRO A 69 -9.46 15.64 3.93
C PRO A 69 -8.52 16.86 3.93
N GLU A 70 -8.60 17.74 4.94
CA GLU A 70 -7.67 18.87 5.05
C GLU A 70 -6.26 18.42 5.40
N GLN A 71 -6.13 17.44 6.30
CA GLN A 71 -4.83 16.88 6.63
C GLN A 71 -4.27 16.06 5.46
N ALA A 72 -5.10 15.34 4.69
CA ALA A 72 -4.67 14.68 3.46
C ALA A 72 -4.12 15.70 2.45
N ARG A 73 -4.81 16.82 2.21
CA ARG A 73 -4.31 17.91 1.37
C ARG A 73 -3.00 18.50 1.88
N ARG A 74 -2.90 18.73 3.19
CA ARG A 74 -1.68 19.28 3.82
C ARG A 74 -0.48 18.34 3.62
N VAL A 75 -0.65 17.03 3.70
CA VAL A 75 0.43 16.06 3.44
C VAL A 75 0.96 16.22 2.01
N ILE A 76 0.08 16.28 1.03
CA ILE A 76 0.45 16.41 -0.38
C ILE A 76 1.11 17.77 -0.64
N ALA A 77 0.53 18.86 -0.15
CA ALA A 77 1.10 20.20 -0.28
C ALA A 77 2.49 20.30 0.36
N THR A 78 2.67 19.74 1.57
CA THR A 78 3.98 19.72 2.23
C THR A 78 5.03 18.97 1.38
N GLY A 79 4.66 17.86 0.75
CA GLY A 79 5.57 17.14 -0.16
C GLY A 79 5.91 17.96 -1.40
N ALA A 80 4.90 18.57 -2.01
CA ALA A 80 5.06 19.43 -3.19
C ALA A 80 5.97 20.63 -2.89
N ASP A 81 5.74 21.33 -1.80
CA ASP A 81 6.54 22.50 -1.38
C ASP A 81 7.99 22.09 -1.06
N ARG A 82 8.16 20.97 -0.36
CA ARG A 82 9.48 20.51 0.09
C ARG A 82 10.37 20.03 -1.05
N PHE A 83 9.78 19.35 -2.04
CA PHE A 83 10.51 18.65 -3.10
C PHE A 83 10.37 19.34 -4.47
N GLY A 84 9.54 20.36 -4.59
CA GLY A 84 9.25 21.03 -5.87
C GLY A 84 8.25 20.26 -6.74
N GLY A 85 7.41 19.41 -6.15
CA GLY A 85 6.36 18.64 -6.81
C GLY A 85 6.17 17.25 -6.21
N VAL A 86 5.32 16.41 -6.86
CA VAL A 86 4.98 15.05 -6.41
C VAL A 86 4.89 14.12 -7.62
N ASP A 87 5.77 13.13 -7.70
CA ASP A 87 5.78 12.16 -8.80
C ASP A 87 5.01 10.90 -8.47
N VAL A 88 5.08 10.46 -7.19
CA VAL A 88 4.47 9.20 -6.74
C VAL A 88 3.78 9.40 -5.41
N VAL A 89 2.54 8.92 -5.32
CA VAL A 89 1.83 8.83 -4.04
C VAL A 89 1.44 7.38 -3.76
N ILE A 90 1.88 6.87 -2.61
CA ILE A 90 1.51 5.56 -2.11
C ILE A 90 0.46 5.73 -1.00
N SER A 91 -0.80 5.44 -1.32
CA SER A 91 -1.88 5.43 -0.35
C SER A 91 -1.90 4.08 0.38
N ASN A 92 -1.12 4.00 1.47
CA ASN A 92 -0.92 2.77 2.23
C ASN A 92 -1.64 2.78 3.59
N ALA A 93 -1.91 3.94 4.18
CA ALA A 93 -2.59 4.01 5.48
C ALA A 93 -3.89 3.19 5.47
N GLY A 94 -4.01 2.21 6.36
CA GLY A 94 -5.15 1.29 6.39
C GLY A 94 -5.03 0.24 7.47
N GLY A 95 -5.97 -0.71 7.47
CA GLY A 95 -6.03 -1.84 8.37
C GLY A 95 -7.36 -1.94 9.12
N SER A 96 -7.59 -3.07 9.77
CA SER A 96 -8.73 -3.32 10.67
C SER A 96 -8.34 -4.36 11.70
N PRO A 97 -8.67 -4.19 12.97
CA PRO A 97 -8.65 -5.31 13.91
C PRO A 97 -9.73 -6.33 13.54
N PRO A 98 -9.54 -7.61 13.87
CA PRO A 98 -10.56 -8.64 13.65
C PRO A 98 -11.72 -8.45 14.65
N VAL A 99 -12.94 -8.33 14.13
CA VAL A 99 -14.18 -8.26 14.93
C VAL A 99 -15.30 -8.96 14.15
N ALA A 100 -16.03 -9.86 14.79
CA ALA A 100 -17.16 -10.54 14.16
C ALA A 100 -18.23 -9.54 13.71
N ALA A 101 -18.69 -9.65 12.47
CA ALA A 101 -19.66 -8.73 11.89
C ALA A 101 -20.98 -8.63 12.68
N ALA A 102 -21.39 -9.74 13.30
CA ALA A 102 -22.62 -9.81 14.13
C ALA A 102 -22.56 -8.95 15.41
N THR A 103 -21.36 -8.68 15.95
CA THR A 103 -21.17 -7.98 17.22
C THR A 103 -20.49 -6.63 17.11
N ALA A 104 -19.89 -6.35 15.94
CA ALA A 104 -19.26 -5.06 15.69
C ALA A 104 -20.28 -3.92 15.63
N SER A 105 -19.97 -2.79 16.27
CA SER A 105 -20.86 -1.64 16.24
C SER A 105 -20.94 -1.00 14.85
N PRO A 106 -22.07 -0.34 14.49
CA PRO A 106 -22.16 0.43 13.25
C PRO A 106 -21.04 1.48 13.10
N ARG A 107 -20.66 2.12 14.22
CA ARG A 107 -19.56 3.09 14.25
C ARG A 107 -18.20 2.45 13.93
N PHE A 108 -17.97 1.20 14.37
CA PHE A 108 -16.76 0.47 14.01
C PHE A 108 -16.70 0.23 12.50
N HIS A 109 -17.77 -0.28 11.89
CA HIS A 109 -17.84 -0.51 10.45
C HIS A 109 -17.62 0.78 9.66
N ALA A 110 -18.28 1.88 10.04
CA ALA A 110 -18.10 3.18 9.39
C ALA A 110 -16.63 3.65 9.42
N LYS A 111 -15.96 3.53 10.57
CA LYS A 111 -14.54 3.90 10.70
C LYS A 111 -13.60 3.03 9.87
N VAL A 112 -13.93 1.75 9.71
CA VAL A 112 -13.14 0.83 8.85
C VAL A 112 -13.29 1.23 7.38
N ILE A 113 -14.51 1.52 6.92
CA ILE A 113 -14.77 1.99 5.56
C ILE A 113 -14.10 3.36 5.32
N GLU A 114 -14.25 4.29 6.26
CA GLU A 114 -13.60 5.60 6.20
C GLU A 114 -12.09 5.50 6.00
N LEU A 115 -11.40 4.70 6.82
CA LEU A 115 -9.95 4.55 6.75
C LEU A 115 -9.47 3.83 5.49
N ASN A 116 -10.19 2.79 5.02
CA ASN A 116 -9.68 1.89 3.99
C ASN A 116 -10.23 2.16 2.58
N LEU A 117 -11.21 3.07 2.43
CA LEU A 117 -11.80 3.45 1.15
C LEU A 117 -11.86 4.98 0.98
N ILE A 118 -12.44 5.71 1.95
CA ILE A 118 -12.66 7.15 1.80
C ILE A 118 -11.35 7.93 1.97
N ALA A 119 -10.53 7.60 2.97
CA ALA A 119 -9.24 8.27 3.16
C ALA A 119 -8.27 8.09 1.97
N PRO A 120 -8.13 6.91 1.35
CA PRO A 120 -7.43 6.76 0.06
C PRO A 120 -7.95 7.70 -1.03
N LEU A 121 -9.27 7.90 -1.15
CA LEU A 121 -9.84 8.83 -2.12
C LEU A 121 -9.43 10.28 -1.81
N HIS A 122 -9.48 10.73 -0.56
CA HIS A 122 -9.02 12.08 -0.17
C HIS A 122 -7.55 12.31 -0.55
N VAL A 123 -6.69 11.34 -0.25
CA VAL A 123 -5.26 11.40 -0.60
C VAL A 123 -5.07 11.46 -2.12
N ALA A 124 -5.79 10.61 -2.85
CA ALA A 124 -5.68 10.54 -4.30
C ALA A 124 -6.19 11.83 -4.99
N GLN A 125 -7.30 12.40 -4.51
CA GLN A 125 -7.82 13.68 -5.03
C GLN A 125 -6.82 14.82 -4.81
N ALA A 126 -6.22 14.91 -3.61
CA ALA A 126 -5.20 15.91 -3.33
C ALA A 126 -3.96 15.72 -4.20
N ALA A 127 -3.50 14.48 -4.39
CA ALA A 127 -2.37 14.16 -5.26
C ALA A 127 -2.67 14.50 -6.73
N ASN A 128 -3.83 14.10 -7.23
CA ASN A 128 -4.24 14.38 -8.60
C ASN A 128 -4.26 15.89 -8.88
N ALA A 129 -4.76 16.71 -7.97
CA ALA A 129 -4.80 18.16 -8.15
C ALA A 129 -3.40 18.74 -8.40
N VAL A 130 -2.38 18.27 -7.69
CA VAL A 130 -0.99 18.69 -7.90
C VAL A 130 -0.42 18.10 -9.20
N MET A 131 -0.61 16.81 -9.42
CA MET A 131 -0.03 16.09 -10.57
C MET A 131 -0.60 16.58 -11.92
N GLN A 132 -1.88 17.00 -11.97
CA GLN A 132 -2.48 17.55 -13.21
C GLN A 132 -1.81 18.86 -13.65
N GLU A 133 -1.29 19.64 -12.72
CA GLU A 133 -0.58 20.90 -13.03
C GLU A 133 0.90 20.67 -13.41
N GLN A 134 1.45 19.48 -13.14
CA GLN A 134 2.83 19.14 -13.48
C GLN A 134 2.97 18.75 -14.95
N PRO A 135 4.09 19.06 -15.62
CA PRO A 135 4.34 18.64 -17.02
C PRO A 135 4.31 17.11 -17.16
N GLU A 136 4.94 16.39 -16.23
CA GLU A 136 5.13 14.93 -16.28
C GLU A 136 3.97 14.15 -15.67
N GLY A 137 2.99 14.84 -15.07
CA GLY A 137 1.88 14.18 -14.36
C GLY A 137 2.35 13.44 -13.11
N GLY A 138 1.89 12.19 -12.93
CA GLY A 138 2.29 11.39 -11.78
C GLY A 138 1.72 9.96 -11.74
N SER A 139 2.06 9.23 -10.67
CA SER A 139 1.58 7.87 -10.41
C SER A 139 1.02 7.74 -9.00
N ILE A 140 -0.23 7.34 -8.88
CA ILE A 140 -0.89 7.05 -7.61
C ILE A 140 -1.01 5.53 -7.47
N ILE A 141 -0.49 4.99 -6.38
CA ILE A 141 -0.51 3.56 -6.09
C ILE A 141 -1.23 3.35 -4.76
N MET A 142 -2.32 2.60 -4.78
CA MET A 142 -3.09 2.28 -3.59
C MET A 142 -2.75 0.89 -3.09
N ILE A 143 -2.59 0.71 -1.78
CA ILE A 143 -2.36 -0.61 -1.21
C ILE A 143 -3.71 -1.26 -0.91
N GLY A 144 -4.05 -2.23 -1.75
CA GLY A 144 -5.22 -3.08 -1.65
C GLY A 144 -5.04 -4.20 -0.62
N SER A 145 -5.74 -5.30 -0.84
CA SER A 145 -5.60 -6.56 -0.09
C SER A 145 -6.33 -7.69 -0.82
N VAL A 146 -5.84 -8.92 -0.72
CA VAL A 146 -6.59 -10.11 -1.13
C VAL A 146 -7.93 -10.26 -0.39
N SER A 147 -8.09 -9.63 0.77
CA SER A 147 -9.39 -9.53 1.46
C SER A 147 -10.47 -8.82 0.63
N GLY A 148 -10.10 -8.03 -0.37
CA GLY A 148 -11.02 -7.42 -1.33
C GLY A 148 -11.40 -8.31 -2.52
N THR A 149 -10.73 -9.46 -2.67
CA THR A 149 -10.96 -10.38 -3.80
C THR A 149 -11.53 -11.73 -3.38
N ARG A 150 -11.56 -12.02 -2.07
CA ARG A 150 -12.09 -13.24 -1.48
C ARG A 150 -12.87 -12.96 -0.21
N PRO A 151 -13.65 -13.93 0.33
CA PRO A 151 -14.28 -13.78 1.64
C PRO A 151 -13.28 -13.43 2.74
N SER A 152 -13.65 -12.50 3.64
CA SER A 152 -12.81 -12.01 4.72
C SER A 152 -13.55 -12.09 6.05
N PRO A 153 -13.80 -13.31 6.59
CA PRO A 153 -14.48 -13.47 7.87
C PRO A 153 -13.68 -12.82 9.01
N GLY A 154 -14.40 -12.20 9.96
CA GLY A 154 -13.79 -11.41 11.03
C GLY A 154 -13.35 -9.99 10.61
N THR A 155 -13.26 -9.70 9.31
CA THR A 155 -12.90 -8.38 8.77
C THR A 155 -13.80 -7.97 7.59
N ALA A 156 -15.11 -8.27 7.65
CA ALA A 156 -16.04 -8.09 6.54
C ALA A 156 -16.06 -6.64 5.99
N ALA A 157 -16.14 -5.63 6.86
CA ALA A 157 -16.12 -4.22 6.43
C ALA A 157 -14.79 -3.82 5.78
N TYR A 158 -13.68 -4.39 6.23
CA TYR A 158 -12.36 -4.18 5.61
C TYR A 158 -12.29 -4.81 4.22
N GLY A 159 -12.74 -6.07 4.08
CA GLY A 159 -12.82 -6.74 2.78
C GLY A 159 -13.67 -5.95 1.78
N ALA A 160 -14.85 -5.50 2.21
CA ALA A 160 -15.74 -4.66 1.39
C ALA A 160 -15.07 -3.33 0.99
N ALA A 161 -14.39 -2.65 1.93
CA ALA A 161 -13.66 -1.42 1.65
C ALA A 161 -12.51 -1.65 0.62
N LYS A 162 -11.77 -2.76 0.76
CA LYS A 162 -10.68 -3.08 -0.18
C LYS A 162 -11.21 -3.50 -1.55
N ALA A 163 -12.33 -4.19 -1.65
CA ALA A 163 -13.01 -4.45 -2.92
C ALA A 163 -13.46 -3.14 -3.60
N GLY A 164 -14.07 -2.23 -2.83
CA GLY A 164 -14.41 -0.89 -3.30
C GLY A 164 -13.18 -0.09 -3.74
N LEU A 165 -12.06 -0.21 -3.04
CA LEU A 165 -10.79 0.43 -3.40
C LEU A 165 -10.26 -0.07 -4.75
N HIS A 166 -10.31 -1.38 -5.01
CA HIS A 166 -9.90 -1.94 -6.29
C HIS A 166 -10.77 -1.38 -7.43
N HIS A 167 -12.07 -1.29 -7.24
CA HIS A 167 -12.97 -0.71 -8.23
C HIS A 167 -12.76 0.81 -8.39
N LEU A 168 -12.55 1.54 -7.30
CA LEU A 168 -12.26 2.97 -7.32
C LEU A 168 -11.09 3.29 -8.24
N VAL A 169 -10.01 2.52 -8.15
CA VAL A 169 -8.80 2.69 -8.96
C VAL A 169 -9.11 2.60 -10.46
N THR A 170 -9.99 1.71 -10.89
CA THR A 170 -10.37 1.58 -12.31
C THR A 170 -11.07 2.83 -12.82
N SER A 171 -11.95 3.43 -12.00
CA SER A 171 -12.67 4.66 -12.35
C SER A 171 -11.71 5.85 -12.42
N LEU A 172 -10.87 6.04 -11.39
CA LEU A 172 -9.93 7.15 -11.33
C LEU A 172 -8.86 7.10 -12.44
N ALA A 173 -8.47 5.91 -12.88
CA ALA A 173 -7.54 5.74 -13.99
C ALA A 173 -8.10 6.29 -15.31
N ILE A 174 -9.41 6.17 -15.53
CA ILE A 174 -10.09 6.73 -16.71
C ILE A 174 -10.26 8.24 -16.57
N GLU A 175 -10.70 8.71 -15.39
CA GLU A 175 -10.99 10.12 -15.17
C GLU A 175 -9.73 11.01 -15.20
N TRP A 176 -8.58 10.50 -14.77
CA TRP A 176 -7.36 11.27 -14.56
C TRP A 176 -6.27 11.08 -15.62
N GLY A 177 -6.48 10.13 -16.53
CA GLY A 177 -5.64 10.01 -17.71
C GLY A 177 -5.74 11.23 -18.64
N PRO A 178 -4.75 11.48 -19.47
CA PRO A 178 -3.50 10.74 -19.63
C PRO A 178 -2.38 11.10 -18.63
N LYS A 179 -2.54 12.16 -17.83
CA LYS A 179 -1.45 12.69 -16.99
C LYS A 179 -1.18 11.85 -15.74
N VAL A 180 -2.22 11.29 -15.11
CA VAL A 180 -2.09 10.59 -13.85
C VAL A 180 -2.48 9.13 -14.00
N ARG A 181 -1.54 8.23 -13.71
CA ARG A 181 -1.80 6.79 -13.66
C ARG A 181 -2.24 6.40 -12.24
N VAL A 182 -3.25 5.55 -12.14
CA VAL A 182 -3.76 5.07 -10.85
C VAL A 182 -3.79 3.55 -10.86
N ASN A 183 -3.08 2.90 -9.93
CA ASN A 183 -2.99 1.45 -9.84
C ASN A 183 -3.11 0.95 -8.40
N THR A 184 -3.33 -0.34 -8.22
CA THR A 184 -3.38 -1.00 -6.91
C THR A 184 -2.32 -2.10 -6.85
N VAL A 185 -1.57 -2.19 -5.76
CA VAL A 185 -0.87 -3.41 -5.34
C VAL A 185 -1.79 -4.14 -4.36
N VAL A 186 -2.02 -5.43 -4.59
CA VAL A 186 -2.94 -6.28 -3.81
C VAL A 186 -2.14 -7.36 -3.08
N PRO A 187 -1.61 -7.06 -1.86
CA PRO A 187 -0.83 -8.02 -1.10
C PRO A 187 -1.72 -9.14 -0.52
N GLY A 188 -1.13 -10.34 -0.42
CA GLY A 188 -1.60 -11.43 0.42
C GLY A 188 -1.08 -11.31 1.85
N PHE A 189 -0.53 -12.41 2.38
CA PHE A 189 0.09 -12.41 3.70
C PHE A 189 1.46 -11.71 3.65
N VAL A 190 1.62 -10.64 4.43
CA VAL A 190 2.87 -9.90 4.56
C VAL A 190 3.36 -9.98 6.00
N ALA A 191 4.55 -10.48 6.22
CA ALA A 191 5.17 -10.55 7.53
C ALA A 191 5.66 -9.17 7.97
N THR A 192 5.01 -8.61 8.99
CA THR A 192 5.39 -7.37 9.66
C THR A 192 5.22 -7.53 11.17
N ASP A 193 5.91 -6.72 11.97
CA ASP A 193 5.76 -6.74 13.42
C ASP A 193 4.30 -6.54 13.86
N ALA A 194 3.52 -5.79 13.09
CA ALA A 194 2.11 -5.54 13.36
C ALA A 194 1.18 -6.68 12.92
N SER A 195 1.57 -7.47 11.90
CA SER A 195 0.74 -8.55 11.35
C SER A 195 1.05 -9.91 11.98
N LEU A 196 2.28 -10.16 12.40
CA LEU A 196 2.65 -11.43 13.02
C LEU A 196 1.74 -11.85 14.19
N PRO A 197 1.35 -10.95 15.13
CA PRO A 197 0.42 -11.31 16.19
C PRO A 197 -0.97 -11.75 15.71
N HIS A 198 -1.39 -11.37 14.49
CA HIS A 198 -2.66 -11.82 13.92
C HIS A 198 -2.63 -13.27 13.43
N TYR A 199 -1.44 -13.79 13.17
CA TYR A 199 -1.25 -15.17 12.71
C TYR A 199 -1.03 -16.14 13.89
N GLY A 200 -1.02 -15.65 15.14
CA GLY A 200 -0.80 -16.43 16.34
C GLY A 200 0.67 -16.47 16.77
N ASP A 201 1.12 -17.61 17.27
CA ASP A 201 2.51 -17.84 17.64
C ASP A 201 3.42 -18.10 16.41
N ALA A 202 4.69 -18.31 16.64
CA ALA A 202 5.67 -18.60 15.59
C ALA A 202 5.32 -19.86 14.77
N GLY A 203 4.73 -20.86 15.40
CA GLY A 203 4.28 -22.09 14.72
C GLY A 203 3.11 -21.84 13.77
N ALA A 204 2.13 -21.06 14.22
CA ALA A 204 0.98 -20.66 13.41
C ALA A 204 1.41 -19.76 12.23
N ALA A 205 2.33 -18.83 12.45
CA ALA A 205 2.89 -18.00 11.37
C ALA A 205 3.66 -18.86 10.34
N ALA A 206 4.41 -19.88 10.80
CA ALA A 206 5.07 -20.82 9.91
C ALA A 206 4.07 -21.65 9.10
N ALA A 207 2.96 -22.09 9.72
CA ALA A 207 1.90 -22.82 9.01
C ALA A 207 1.23 -21.97 7.93
N VAL A 208 1.02 -20.68 8.18
CA VAL A 208 0.54 -19.72 7.16
C VAL A 208 1.53 -19.64 6.00
N ALA A 209 2.82 -19.54 6.29
CA ALA A 209 3.87 -19.46 5.27
C ALA A 209 3.91 -20.71 4.37
N VAL A 210 3.78 -21.91 4.95
CA VAL A 210 3.71 -23.18 4.21
C VAL A 210 2.46 -23.26 3.32
N GLY A 211 1.35 -22.64 3.74
CA GLY A 211 0.13 -22.56 2.95
C GLY A 211 0.23 -21.68 1.69
N VAL A 212 1.28 -20.85 1.58
CA VAL A 212 1.54 -20.04 0.39
C VAL A 212 2.36 -20.86 -0.61
N PRO A 213 1.97 -20.98 -1.89
CA PRO A 213 2.71 -21.78 -2.89
C PRO A 213 4.20 -21.43 -3.03
N LEU A 214 4.59 -20.17 -2.83
CA LEU A 214 6.01 -19.77 -2.79
C LEU A 214 6.73 -20.12 -1.47
N GLY A 215 6.08 -20.82 -0.54
CA GLY A 215 6.66 -21.32 0.70
C GLY A 215 7.01 -20.26 1.75
N ARG A 216 6.59 -19.01 1.56
CA ARG A 216 6.82 -17.92 2.49
C ARG A 216 5.73 -16.85 2.42
N MET A 217 5.56 -16.10 3.49
CA MET A 217 4.85 -14.82 3.43
C MET A 217 5.68 -13.78 2.66
N ALA A 218 5.03 -12.80 2.06
CA ALA A 218 5.70 -11.65 1.51
C ALA A 218 6.35 -10.82 2.62
N THR A 219 7.38 -10.08 2.26
CA THR A 219 8.02 -9.06 3.11
C THR A 219 7.54 -7.66 2.70
N PRO A 220 7.73 -6.63 3.53
CA PRO A 220 7.52 -5.25 3.11
C PRO A 220 8.33 -4.85 1.87
N GLN A 221 9.51 -5.46 1.66
CA GLN A 221 10.33 -5.23 0.47
C GLN A 221 9.67 -5.77 -0.80
N ASP A 222 9.04 -6.97 -0.77
CA ASP A 222 8.32 -7.50 -1.93
C ASP A 222 7.21 -6.50 -2.38
N VAL A 223 6.55 -5.85 -1.42
CA VAL A 223 5.53 -4.83 -1.72
C VAL A 223 6.17 -3.54 -2.25
N ALA A 224 7.33 -3.15 -1.72
CA ALA A 224 8.08 -2.00 -2.20
C ALA A 224 8.52 -2.19 -3.66
N ASP A 225 9.01 -3.37 -4.03
CA ASP A 225 9.45 -3.69 -5.40
C ASP A 225 8.28 -3.57 -6.39
N ALA A 226 7.09 -4.05 -6.02
CA ALA A 226 5.89 -3.89 -6.84
C ALA A 226 5.48 -2.41 -7.00
N CYS A 227 5.57 -1.62 -5.92
CA CYS A 227 5.30 -0.18 -5.97
C CYS A 227 6.33 0.55 -6.85
N GLN A 228 7.61 0.21 -6.74
CA GLN A 228 8.68 0.77 -7.57
C GLN A 228 8.50 0.44 -9.05
N PHE A 229 8.11 -0.80 -9.38
CA PHE A 229 7.76 -1.17 -10.74
C PHE A 229 6.63 -0.30 -11.29
N LEU A 230 5.50 -0.18 -10.55
CA LEU A 230 4.35 0.63 -10.99
C LEU A 230 4.67 2.13 -11.05
N ALA A 231 5.61 2.62 -10.25
CA ALA A 231 6.09 4.00 -10.29
C ALA A 231 7.03 4.27 -11.47
N SER A 232 7.74 3.25 -11.95
CA SER A 232 8.78 3.38 -12.95
C SER A 232 8.24 3.64 -14.38
N PRO A 233 9.08 4.14 -15.30
CA PRO A 233 8.73 4.27 -16.73
C PRO A 233 8.33 2.95 -17.39
N ARG A 234 8.76 1.81 -16.84
CA ARG A 234 8.40 0.47 -17.35
C ARG A 234 6.91 0.17 -17.23
N ALA A 235 6.20 0.86 -16.33
CA ALA A 235 4.76 0.76 -16.14
C ALA A 235 3.98 1.92 -16.81
N SER A 236 4.57 2.63 -17.76
CA SER A 236 3.97 3.82 -18.40
C SER A 236 2.64 3.56 -19.08
N TYR A 237 2.36 2.32 -19.50
CA TYR A 237 1.09 1.92 -20.10
C TYR A 237 0.17 1.14 -19.13
N ILE A 238 0.50 1.14 -17.83
CA ILE A 238 -0.29 0.47 -16.78
C ILE A 238 -1.03 1.52 -15.97
N SER A 239 -2.36 1.57 -16.13
CA SER A 239 -3.28 2.39 -15.34
C SER A 239 -4.61 1.65 -15.19
N GLY A 240 -5.21 1.69 -14.00
CA GLY A 240 -6.42 0.95 -13.65
C GLY A 240 -6.16 -0.51 -13.24
N ALA A 241 -4.90 -0.94 -13.13
CA ALA A 241 -4.55 -2.32 -12.83
C ALA A 241 -4.53 -2.62 -11.33
N SER A 242 -4.87 -3.88 -11.00
CA SER A 242 -4.67 -4.47 -9.68
C SER A 242 -3.57 -5.53 -9.77
N LEU A 243 -2.35 -5.17 -9.33
CA LEU A 243 -1.21 -6.07 -9.31
C LEU A 243 -1.28 -6.94 -8.04
N THR A 244 -1.68 -8.19 -8.21
CA THR A 244 -1.78 -9.15 -7.11
C THR A 244 -0.40 -9.68 -6.73
N LEU A 245 -0.07 -9.59 -5.43
CA LEU A 245 1.19 -9.98 -4.83
C LEU A 245 0.91 -10.92 -3.65
N HIS A 246 0.71 -12.21 -3.91
CA HIS A 246 0.26 -13.19 -2.89
C HIS A 246 0.95 -14.56 -2.97
N GLY A 247 2.05 -14.67 -3.71
CA GLY A 247 2.87 -15.89 -3.75
C GLY A 247 2.17 -17.13 -4.31
N GLY A 248 1.18 -16.94 -5.19
CA GLY A 248 0.34 -18.03 -5.75
C GLY A 248 -1.04 -18.12 -5.10
N GLY A 249 -1.26 -17.39 -4.00
CA GLY A 249 -2.56 -17.35 -3.30
C GLY A 249 -2.72 -18.43 -2.24
N GLU A 250 -3.97 -18.69 -1.88
CA GLU A 250 -4.35 -19.71 -0.89
C GLU A 250 -4.95 -20.89 -1.63
N PRO A 251 -4.42 -22.11 -1.46
CA PRO A 251 -5.01 -23.30 -2.06
C PRO A 251 -6.46 -23.48 -1.58
N PRO A 252 -7.37 -23.92 -2.45
CA PRO A 252 -8.72 -24.29 -2.03
C PRO A 252 -8.69 -25.36 -0.92
N ALA A 253 -9.45 -25.14 0.15
CA ALA A 253 -9.43 -26.01 1.34
C ALA A 253 -9.74 -27.51 1.04
N PHE A 254 -10.53 -27.79 -0.01
CA PHE A 254 -10.85 -29.16 -0.38
C PHE A 254 -9.63 -29.96 -0.87
N LEU A 255 -8.59 -29.28 -1.40
CA LEU A 255 -7.38 -29.97 -1.86
C LEU A 255 -6.61 -30.60 -0.70
N SER A 256 -6.58 -29.95 0.47
CA SER A 256 -5.95 -30.50 1.66
C SER A 256 -6.74 -31.68 2.26
N ALA A 257 -8.05 -31.76 2.01
CA ALA A 257 -8.89 -32.87 2.45
C ALA A 257 -8.86 -34.06 1.48
N SER A 258 -8.45 -33.85 0.23
CA SER A 258 -8.45 -34.86 -0.82
C SER A 258 -7.09 -35.51 -1.08
N THR A 259 -6.04 -35.14 -0.35
CA THR A 259 -4.73 -35.76 -0.50
C THR A 259 -4.77 -37.14 0.18
N PRO A 260 -4.65 -38.27 -0.56
CA PRO A 260 -4.47 -39.56 0.06
C PRO A 260 -3.13 -39.58 0.80
N SER A 261 -3.14 -40.07 2.04
CA SER A 261 -1.96 -40.35 2.85
C SER A 261 -0.98 -41.32 2.17
#